data_038b91e6bdce51732d03a3f158e5794a
#
_entry.id   038b91e6bdce51732d03a3f158e5794a
#
_cell.length_a   1.000
_cell.length_b   1.000
_cell.length_c   1.000
_cell.angle_alpha   90.00
_cell.angle_beta   90.00
_cell.angle_gamma   90.00
#
_symmetry.space_group_name_H-M   'P 1'
#
loop_
_entity.id
_entity.type
_entity.pdbx_description
1 polymer ?
#
loop_
_entity_poly.entity_id
_entity_poly.type
_entity_poly.pdbx_seq_one_letter_code
_entity_poly.pdbx_strand_id
1 'polypeptide(L)'
;MKKIMLSVAVLLLAFSATGAFANDWFKDNLTVEKAAVTFTREVERGGYGIVTTEELKGWLDAGKPVLIVDTMPYEASYKKNHIPGAVPFEFPIPEMTEIDDAAKAKLIELLGPDKDRQLVFYCGFTKCTRSHNGAMWAKKLGYTNAYRHPGGILAWKQAGFQVKSIK
;
A
#
# COMPACT_ATOMS: atom_id res chain seq x y z
N MET A 1 18.66 -59.39 48.19
CA MET A 1 19.16 -58.47 47.13
C MET A 1 18.01 -58.17 46.21
N LYS A 2 17.34 -56.98 46.36
CA LYS A 2 16.22 -56.55 45.54
C LYS A 2 16.73 -55.66 44.39
N LYS A 3 16.55 -56.13 43.16
CA LYS A 3 16.89 -55.37 41.96
C LYS A 3 15.77 -54.33 41.71
N ILE A 4 16.13 -53.07 41.77
CA ILE A 4 15.24 -51.96 41.39
C ILE A 4 15.41 -51.77 39.87
N MET A 5 14.37 -52.11 39.12
CA MET A 5 14.26 -51.75 37.68
C MET A 5 13.75 -50.32 37.59
N LEU A 6 14.62 -49.44 37.12
CA LEU A 6 14.27 -48.06 36.83
C LEU A 6 13.71 -48.00 35.40
N SER A 7 12.39 -47.86 35.27
CA SER A 7 11.76 -47.67 33.97
C SER A 7 11.89 -46.19 33.57
N VAL A 8 12.72 -45.94 32.58
CA VAL A 8 12.80 -44.61 31.94
C VAL A 8 11.64 -44.47 30.92
N ALA A 9 10.63 -43.77 31.30
CA ALA A 9 9.57 -43.35 30.35
C ALA A 9 10.07 -42.20 29.50
N VAL A 10 10.44 -42.50 28.26
CA VAL A 10 10.75 -41.45 27.25
C VAL A 10 9.45 -40.85 26.79
N LEU A 11 9.20 -39.64 27.25
CA LEU A 11 8.06 -38.81 26.80
C LEU A 11 8.37 -38.24 25.41
N LEU A 12 7.91 -38.91 24.34
CA LEU A 12 7.92 -38.38 22.98
C LEU A 12 6.83 -37.29 22.88
N LEU A 13 7.20 -36.04 23.16
CA LEU A 13 6.40 -34.87 22.78
C LEU A 13 6.51 -34.72 21.26
N ALA A 14 5.55 -35.30 20.54
CA ALA A 14 5.36 -35.03 19.12
C ALA A 14 4.91 -33.57 18.94
N PHE A 15 5.83 -32.72 18.52
CA PHE A 15 5.53 -31.37 18.03
C PHE A 15 4.78 -31.48 16.69
N SER A 16 3.46 -31.66 16.73
CA SER A 16 2.59 -31.65 15.56
C SER A 16 1.95 -30.25 15.36
N ALA A 17 2.78 -29.20 15.33
CA ALA A 17 2.28 -27.82 15.16
C ALA A 17 2.70 -27.16 13.83
N THR A 18 3.08 -27.96 12.81
CA THR A 18 3.57 -27.38 11.54
C THR A 18 2.61 -27.46 10.36
N GLY A 19 1.39 -28.01 10.56
CA GLY A 19 0.46 -28.21 9.45
C GLY A 19 -0.52 -27.06 9.15
N ALA A 20 -0.82 -26.21 10.13
CA ALA A 20 -1.88 -25.22 9.98
C ALA A 20 -1.44 -23.94 9.25
N PHE A 21 -0.19 -23.52 9.43
CA PHE A 21 0.31 -22.28 8.83
C PHE A 21 0.64 -22.41 7.33
N ALA A 22 1.07 -23.59 6.88
CA ALA A 22 1.40 -23.83 5.48
C ALA A 22 0.16 -23.84 4.57
N ASN A 23 -0.99 -24.27 5.09
CA ASN A 23 -2.22 -24.40 4.30
C ASN A 23 -2.90 -23.08 3.95
N ASP A 24 -2.77 -22.04 4.76
CA ASP A 24 -3.44 -20.74 4.49
C ASP A 24 -2.66 -19.90 3.46
N TRP A 25 -1.34 -20.02 3.40
CA TRP A 25 -0.51 -19.33 2.39
C TRP A 25 -0.80 -19.79 0.95
N PHE A 26 -1.24 -21.04 0.77
CA PHE A 26 -1.47 -21.61 -0.57
C PHE A 26 -2.94 -21.67 -0.98
N LYS A 27 -3.88 -21.40 -0.10
CA LYS A 27 -5.32 -21.55 -0.38
C LYS A 27 -5.84 -20.65 -1.50
N ASP A 28 -5.18 -19.52 -1.76
CA ASP A 28 -5.64 -18.55 -2.75
C ASP A 28 -4.49 -18.05 -3.64
N ASN A 29 -3.56 -18.95 -3.95
CA ASN A 29 -2.36 -18.59 -4.71
C ASN A 29 -2.69 -18.03 -6.10
N LEU A 30 -3.76 -18.52 -6.74
CA LEU A 30 -4.22 -17.99 -8.03
C LEU A 30 -4.69 -16.55 -7.94
N THR A 31 -5.36 -16.16 -6.86
CA THR A 31 -5.77 -14.77 -6.63
C THR A 31 -4.57 -13.88 -6.33
N VAL A 32 -3.61 -14.38 -5.57
CA VAL A 32 -2.34 -13.68 -5.31
C VAL A 32 -1.55 -13.47 -6.61
N GLU A 33 -1.41 -14.51 -7.45
CA GLU A 33 -0.76 -14.43 -8.76
C GLU A 33 -1.43 -13.38 -9.65
N LYS A 34 -2.77 -13.45 -9.80
CA LYS A 34 -3.52 -12.48 -10.60
C LYS A 34 -3.32 -11.05 -10.10
N ALA A 35 -3.32 -10.85 -8.79
CA ALA A 35 -3.09 -9.54 -8.19
C ALA A 35 -1.66 -9.04 -8.46
N ALA A 36 -0.66 -9.89 -8.31
CA ALA A 36 0.74 -9.56 -8.57
C ALA A 36 0.99 -9.21 -10.04
N VAL A 37 0.48 -10.03 -10.96
CA VAL A 37 0.59 -9.79 -12.41
C VAL A 37 -0.12 -8.50 -12.81
N THR A 38 -1.34 -8.26 -12.31
CA THR A 38 -2.08 -7.02 -12.58
C THR A 38 -1.30 -5.81 -12.07
N PHE A 39 -0.81 -5.86 -10.85
CA PHE A 39 -0.03 -4.79 -10.24
C PHE A 39 1.26 -4.51 -11.02
N THR A 40 2.01 -5.54 -11.43
CA THR A 40 3.23 -5.36 -12.23
C THR A 40 2.93 -4.65 -13.55
N ARG A 41 1.88 -5.07 -14.25
CA ARG A 41 1.45 -4.44 -15.50
C ARG A 41 0.98 -2.99 -15.31
N GLU A 42 0.34 -2.67 -14.20
CA GLU A 42 -0.03 -1.29 -13.83
C GLU A 42 1.23 -0.42 -13.64
N VAL A 43 2.22 -0.94 -12.92
CA VAL A 43 3.51 -0.23 -12.69
C VAL A 43 4.22 0.03 -14.01
N GLU A 44 4.33 -0.97 -14.87
CA GLU A 44 4.96 -0.86 -16.19
C GLU A 44 4.27 0.21 -17.07
N ARG A 45 2.94 0.15 -17.17
CA ARG A 45 2.18 1.14 -17.95
C ARG A 45 2.23 2.54 -17.36
N GLY A 46 2.21 2.63 -16.02
CA GLY A 46 2.20 3.91 -15.31
C GLY A 46 3.55 4.60 -15.24
N GLY A 47 4.66 3.86 -15.35
CA GLY A 47 6.03 4.38 -15.32
C GLY A 47 6.42 5.06 -14.00
N TYR A 48 5.71 4.75 -12.91
CA TYR A 48 5.97 5.30 -11.58
C TYR A 48 6.79 4.32 -10.70
N GLY A 49 7.40 4.85 -9.65
CA GLY A 49 8.08 4.04 -8.64
C GLY A 49 7.10 3.41 -7.62
N ILE A 50 7.61 2.47 -6.84
CA ILE A 50 6.89 1.87 -5.73
C ILE A 50 7.58 2.28 -4.43
N VAL A 51 6.78 2.51 -3.38
CA VAL A 51 7.27 2.74 -2.02
C VAL A 51 6.49 1.86 -1.05
N THR A 52 7.19 1.10 -0.22
CA THR A 52 6.59 0.27 0.82
C THR A 52 6.05 1.10 1.97
N THR A 53 5.30 0.48 2.87
CA THR A 53 4.79 1.12 4.08
C THR A 53 5.92 1.61 4.98
N GLU A 54 6.95 0.78 5.17
CA GLU A 54 8.10 1.07 6.02
C GLU A 54 9.00 2.16 5.42
N GLU A 55 9.24 2.11 4.10
CA GLU A 55 10.01 3.14 3.40
C GLU A 55 9.31 4.50 3.49
N LEU A 56 8.00 4.55 3.23
CA LEU A 56 7.23 5.78 3.33
C LEU A 56 7.26 6.33 4.76
N LYS A 57 7.10 5.45 5.76
CA LYS A 57 7.22 5.85 7.17
C LYS A 57 8.62 6.41 7.46
N GLY A 58 9.68 5.74 6.99
CA GLY A 58 11.05 6.21 7.14
C GLY A 58 11.30 7.57 6.48
N TRP A 59 10.69 7.83 5.32
CA TRP A 59 10.77 9.15 4.68
C TRP A 59 10.13 10.25 5.53
N LEU A 60 8.96 9.97 6.11
CA LEU A 60 8.26 10.93 6.97
C LEU A 60 9.02 11.18 8.27
N ASP A 61 9.56 10.15 8.90
CA ASP A 61 10.35 10.27 10.13
C ASP A 61 11.66 11.04 9.91
N ALA A 62 12.25 10.90 8.74
CA ALA A 62 13.43 11.66 8.34
C ALA A 62 13.11 13.09 7.88
N GLY A 63 11.84 13.51 7.91
CA GLY A 63 11.42 14.85 7.47
C GLY A 63 11.64 15.12 5.99
N LYS A 64 11.66 14.08 5.14
CA LYS A 64 11.79 14.26 3.68
C LYS A 64 10.59 15.04 3.13
N PRO A 65 10.82 16.02 2.23
CA PRO A 65 9.74 16.78 1.61
C PRO A 65 8.99 15.91 0.59
N VAL A 66 7.95 15.20 1.04
CA VAL A 66 7.10 14.36 0.20
C VAL A 66 5.66 14.86 0.26
N LEU A 67 5.01 14.98 -0.91
CA LEU A 67 3.57 15.19 -0.99
C LEU A 67 2.88 13.83 -1.06
N ILE A 68 2.05 13.53 -0.08
CA ILE A 68 1.25 12.31 -0.03
C ILE A 68 -0.17 12.64 -0.46
N VAL A 69 -0.69 11.91 -1.44
CA VAL A 69 -2.04 12.10 -1.99
C VAL A 69 -2.89 10.86 -1.68
N ASP A 70 -3.94 11.07 -0.91
CA ASP A 70 -5.00 10.08 -0.72
C ASP A 70 -5.96 10.13 -1.89
N THR A 71 -6.09 9.01 -2.59
CA THR A 71 -6.89 8.93 -3.82
C THR A 71 -8.31 8.40 -3.61
N MET A 72 -8.72 8.23 -2.36
CA MET A 72 -10.03 7.72 -1.99
C MET A 72 -11.10 8.84 -1.88
N PRO A 73 -12.39 8.46 -1.87
CA PRO A 73 -13.48 9.42 -1.65
C PRO A 73 -13.32 10.18 -0.33
N TYR A 74 -13.50 11.50 -0.40
CA TYR A 74 -13.28 12.40 0.73
C TYR A 74 -14.13 12.03 1.96
N GLU A 75 -15.44 12.04 1.84
CA GLU A 75 -16.35 11.78 2.97
C GLU A 75 -16.33 10.31 3.43
N ALA A 76 -16.28 9.38 2.48
CA ALA A 76 -16.37 7.96 2.79
C ALA A 76 -15.09 7.37 3.39
N SER A 77 -13.91 7.96 3.07
CA SER A 77 -12.61 7.39 3.42
C SER A 77 -11.64 8.39 4.03
N TYR A 78 -11.20 9.40 3.29
CA TYR A 78 -10.16 10.34 3.73
C TYR A 78 -10.48 11.01 5.06
N LYS A 79 -11.69 11.56 5.20
CA LYS A 79 -12.15 12.24 6.41
C LYS A 79 -12.07 11.34 7.63
N LYS A 80 -12.37 10.03 7.46
CA LYS A 80 -12.36 9.06 8.55
C LYS A 80 -10.96 8.63 8.96
N ASN A 81 -10.10 8.33 7.98
CA ASN A 81 -8.73 7.88 8.23
C ASN A 81 -7.85 8.20 7.02
N HIS A 82 -6.75 8.92 7.26
CA HIS A 82 -5.71 9.18 6.25
C HIS A 82 -4.31 9.14 6.88
N ILE A 83 -3.29 8.93 6.06
CA ILE A 83 -1.88 9.00 6.48
C ILE A 83 -1.58 10.44 6.91
N PRO A 84 -0.92 10.68 8.05
CA PRO A 84 -0.58 12.03 8.51
C PRO A 84 0.13 12.85 7.45
N GLY A 85 -0.38 14.06 7.18
CA GLY A 85 0.16 14.96 6.16
C GLY A 85 -0.33 14.69 4.74
N ALA A 86 -1.15 13.65 4.52
CA ALA A 86 -1.77 13.41 3.22
C ALA A 86 -2.82 14.47 2.89
N VAL A 87 -2.94 14.77 1.59
CA VAL A 87 -3.98 15.62 1.02
C VAL A 87 -4.93 14.80 0.14
N PRO A 88 -6.22 15.13 0.08
CA PRO A 88 -7.19 14.37 -0.71
C PRO A 88 -7.20 14.79 -2.18
N PHE A 89 -7.24 13.81 -3.08
CA PHE A 89 -7.60 14.00 -4.47
C PHE A 89 -8.20 12.70 -5.01
N GLU A 90 -9.52 12.64 -5.13
CA GLU A 90 -10.22 11.43 -5.53
C GLU A 90 -9.98 11.06 -6.99
N PHE A 91 -9.65 9.77 -7.23
CA PHE A 91 -9.59 9.15 -8.55
C PHE A 91 -10.64 8.04 -8.67
N PRO A 92 -11.13 7.72 -9.88
CA PRO A 92 -12.04 6.60 -10.10
C PRO A 92 -11.33 5.25 -9.92
N ILE A 93 -12.12 4.18 -9.70
CA ILE A 93 -11.58 2.82 -9.61
C ILE A 93 -11.09 2.29 -10.95
N PRO A 94 -11.84 2.42 -12.09
CA PRO A 94 -11.32 1.99 -13.38
C PRO A 94 -10.08 2.79 -13.78
N GLU A 95 -9.16 2.12 -14.49
CA GLU A 95 -7.99 2.80 -15.05
C GLU A 95 -8.44 3.92 -16.00
N MET A 96 -7.89 5.11 -15.79
CA MET A 96 -8.26 6.29 -16.57
C MET A 96 -7.46 6.36 -17.86
N THR A 97 -8.15 6.37 -18.99
CA THR A 97 -7.55 6.67 -20.30
C THR A 97 -7.45 8.16 -20.57
N GLU A 98 -8.35 8.95 -19.97
CA GLU A 98 -8.48 10.40 -20.13
C GLU A 98 -8.62 11.07 -18.78
N ILE A 99 -8.27 12.34 -18.71
CA ILE A 99 -8.55 13.24 -17.59
C ILE A 99 -9.12 14.53 -18.19
N ASP A 100 -10.27 14.98 -17.71
CA ASP A 100 -10.85 16.22 -18.14
C ASP A 100 -9.99 17.43 -17.73
N ASP A 101 -10.11 18.53 -18.45
CA ASP A 101 -9.26 19.71 -18.25
C ASP A 101 -9.41 20.33 -16.86
N ALA A 102 -10.59 20.29 -16.27
CA ALA A 102 -10.84 20.84 -14.94
C ALA A 102 -10.17 19.98 -13.85
N ALA A 103 -10.29 18.65 -13.93
CA ALA A 103 -9.62 17.74 -13.02
C ALA A 103 -8.10 17.80 -13.20
N LYS A 104 -7.60 17.90 -14.44
CA LYS A 104 -6.19 18.10 -14.77
C LYS A 104 -5.62 19.37 -14.15
N ALA A 105 -6.32 20.51 -14.30
CA ALA A 105 -5.90 21.78 -13.73
C ALA A 105 -5.81 21.71 -12.20
N LYS A 106 -6.83 21.14 -11.53
CA LYS A 106 -6.81 20.92 -10.07
C LYS A 106 -5.68 20.00 -9.63
N LEU A 107 -5.40 18.94 -10.39
CA LEU A 107 -4.31 18.05 -10.08
C LEU A 107 -2.95 18.77 -10.20
N ILE A 108 -2.73 19.55 -11.25
CA ILE A 108 -1.50 20.34 -11.42
C ILE A 108 -1.34 21.37 -10.29
N GLU A 109 -2.42 22.05 -9.92
CA GLU A 109 -2.42 22.98 -8.78
C GLU A 109 -2.01 22.29 -7.50
N LEU A 110 -2.58 21.12 -7.19
CA LEU A 110 -2.24 20.32 -6.00
C LEU A 110 -0.79 19.87 -5.98
N LEU A 111 -0.30 19.36 -7.11
CA LEU A 111 1.06 18.80 -7.21
C LEU A 111 2.13 19.91 -7.24
N GLY A 112 1.77 21.12 -7.65
CA GLY A 112 2.66 22.28 -7.76
C GLY A 112 3.55 22.28 -9.00
N PRO A 113 4.35 23.34 -9.19
CA PRO A 113 5.14 23.54 -10.40
C PRO A 113 6.43 22.71 -10.44
N ASP A 114 6.94 22.29 -9.29
CA ASP A 114 8.18 21.50 -9.20
C ASP A 114 7.95 20.08 -9.72
N LYS A 115 8.50 19.77 -10.89
CA LYS A 115 8.36 18.47 -11.56
C LYS A 115 9.24 17.38 -10.94
N ASP A 116 10.21 17.75 -10.14
CA ASP A 116 11.08 16.81 -9.42
C ASP A 116 10.62 16.57 -7.98
N ARG A 117 9.52 17.20 -7.58
CA ARG A 117 8.90 16.98 -6.27
C ARG A 117 8.57 15.50 -6.05
N GLN A 118 8.91 14.99 -4.86
CA GLN A 118 8.58 13.62 -4.48
C GLN A 118 7.09 13.48 -4.16
N LEU A 119 6.39 12.65 -4.92
CA LEU A 119 4.95 12.44 -4.84
C LEU A 119 4.65 10.98 -4.48
N VAL A 120 3.74 10.75 -3.54
CA VAL A 120 3.27 9.40 -3.20
C VAL A 120 1.75 9.37 -3.28
N PHE A 121 1.23 8.44 -4.07
CA PHE A 121 -0.20 8.19 -4.21
C PHE A 121 -0.58 6.90 -3.51
N TYR A 122 -1.61 6.92 -2.67
CA TYR A 122 -2.13 5.72 -2.03
C TYR A 122 -3.66 5.67 -2.05
N CYS A 123 -4.21 4.49 -1.84
CA CYS A 123 -5.64 4.26 -1.63
C CYS A 123 -5.88 3.26 -0.49
N GLY A 124 -6.91 2.43 -0.57
CA GLY A 124 -7.27 1.51 0.50
C GLY A 124 -6.30 0.35 0.69
N PHE A 125 -5.93 -0.32 -0.42
CA PHE A 125 -5.20 -1.59 -0.44
C PHE A 125 -4.66 -1.89 -1.84
N THR A 126 -3.84 -2.95 -1.97
CA THR A 126 -3.05 -3.24 -3.19
C THR A 126 -3.86 -3.38 -4.49
N LYS A 127 -5.06 -3.96 -4.43
CA LYS A 127 -5.91 -4.15 -5.62
C LYS A 127 -6.68 -2.89 -6.05
N CYS A 128 -6.54 -1.78 -5.33
CA CYS A 128 -7.27 -0.54 -5.63
C CYS A 128 -6.55 0.27 -6.71
N THR A 129 -7.17 0.46 -7.87
CA THR A 129 -6.58 1.16 -9.02
C THR A 129 -6.50 2.68 -8.88
N ARG A 130 -7.20 3.29 -7.90
CA ARG A 130 -7.22 4.75 -7.70
C ARG A 130 -5.80 5.35 -7.57
N SER A 131 -4.93 4.71 -6.78
CA SER A 131 -3.55 5.17 -6.60
C SER A 131 -2.67 4.94 -7.83
N HIS A 132 -3.00 3.93 -8.65
CA HIS A 132 -2.41 3.76 -9.97
C HIS A 132 -2.72 4.97 -10.86
N ASN A 133 -4.01 5.34 -10.96
CA ASN A 133 -4.43 6.51 -11.73
C ASN A 133 -3.67 7.77 -11.30
N GLY A 134 -3.59 8.04 -9.99
CA GLY A 134 -2.88 9.21 -9.47
C GLY A 134 -1.41 9.24 -9.87
N ALA A 135 -0.69 8.15 -9.62
CA ALA A 135 0.75 8.06 -9.93
C ALA A 135 1.01 8.11 -11.45
N MET A 136 0.21 7.40 -12.25
CA MET A 136 0.30 7.40 -13.71
C MET A 136 0.05 8.79 -14.30
N TRP A 137 -1.00 9.49 -13.84
CA TRP A 137 -1.29 10.83 -14.34
C TRP A 137 -0.25 11.86 -13.91
N ALA A 138 0.34 11.73 -12.71
CA ALA A 138 1.49 12.53 -12.35
C ALA A 138 2.65 12.33 -13.32
N LYS A 139 2.98 11.08 -13.68
CA LYS A 139 4.00 10.78 -14.70
C LYS A 139 3.67 11.38 -16.06
N LYS A 140 2.43 11.21 -16.55
CA LYS A 140 1.95 11.81 -17.82
C LYS A 140 2.03 13.33 -17.83
N LEU A 141 1.91 13.98 -16.67
CA LEU A 141 2.05 15.41 -16.48
C LEU A 141 3.50 15.89 -16.29
N GLY A 142 4.47 14.99 -16.41
CA GLY A 142 5.90 15.29 -16.39
C GLY A 142 6.55 15.27 -15.01
N TYR A 143 5.87 14.82 -13.95
CA TYR A 143 6.51 14.66 -12.64
C TYR A 143 7.43 13.43 -12.65
N THR A 144 8.71 13.65 -12.34
CA THR A 144 9.75 12.61 -12.46
C THR A 144 9.72 11.64 -11.27
N ASN A 145 9.41 12.13 -10.07
CA ASN A 145 9.46 11.39 -8.81
C ASN A 145 8.07 11.03 -8.27
N ALA A 146 7.24 10.39 -9.12
CA ALA A 146 5.95 9.88 -8.71
C ALA A 146 6.05 8.41 -8.28
N TYR A 147 5.47 8.10 -7.11
CA TYR A 147 5.45 6.76 -6.50
C TYR A 147 4.02 6.35 -6.16
N ARG A 148 3.77 5.05 -6.18
CA ARG A 148 2.59 4.43 -5.61
C ARG A 148 2.94 3.71 -4.32
N HIS A 149 2.15 3.94 -3.26
CA HIS A 149 2.18 3.13 -2.04
C HIS A 149 1.06 2.07 -2.13
N PRO A 150 1.39 0.81 -2.52
CA PRO A 150 0.39 -0.19 -2.84
C PRO A 150 -0.38 -0.70 -1.61
N GLY A 151 0.27 -0.80 -0.46
CA GLY A 151 -0.37 -1.26 0.77
C GLY A 151 -1.51 -0.36 1.25
N GLY A 152 -1.45 0.92 0.91
CA GLY A 152 -2.46 1.90 1.22
C GLY A 152 -2.70 2.09 2.71
N ILE A 153 -3.86 2.68 3.05
CA ILE A 153 -4.20 2.94 4.45
C ILE A 153 -4.36 1.65 5.26
N LEU A 154 -4.68 0.53 4.60
CA LEU A 154 -4.82 -0.74 5.31
C LEU A 154 -3.48 -1.25 5.84
N ALA A 155 -2.45 -1.31 4.98
CA ALA A 155 -1.11 -1.73 5.42
C ALA A 155 -0.50 -0.74 6.42
N TRP A 156 -0.74 0.57 6.25
CA TRP A 156 -0.33 1.59 7.22
C TRP A 156 -0.87 1.32 8.62
N LYS A 157 -2.16 0.98 8.71
CA LYS A 157 -2.83 0.61 9.98
C LYS A 157 -2.34 -0.73 10.53
N GLN A 158 -2.14 -1.73 9.67
CA GLN A 158 -1.62 -3.05 10.05
C GLN A 158 -0.20 -2.99 10.61
N ALA A 159 0.62 -2.04 10.12
CA ALA A 159 1.94 -1.75 10.68
C ALA A 159 1.88 -1.00 12.03
N GLY A 160 0.69 -0.71 12.56
CA GLY A 160 0.50 0.00 13.82
C GLY A 160 0.77 1.51 13.73
N PHE A 161 0.88 2.09 12.54
CA PHE A 161 1.19 3.50 12.38
C PHE A 161 -0.06 4.37 12.58
N GLN A 162 0.16 5.56 13.15
CA GLN A 162 -0.92 6.51 13.43
C GLN A 162 -1.60 6.99 12.16
N VAL A 163 -2.91 7.17 12.24
CA VAL A 163 -3.73 7.81 11.22
C VAL A 163 -4.32 9.11 11.74
N LYS A 164 -4.71 9.99 10.83
CA LYS A 164 -5.47 11.21 11.15
C LYS A 164 -6.91 11.07 10.67
N SER A 165 -7.79 11.87 11.28
CA SER A 165 -9.19 12.04 10.88
C SER A 165 -9.55 13.52 10.94
N ILE A 166 -10.54 13.92 10.16
CA ILE A 166 -11.12 15.27 10.20
C ILE A 166 -12.43 15.16 10.99
N LYS A 167 -12.53 15.99 12.02
CA LYS A 167 -13.72 16.07 12.86
C LYS A 167 -14.83 16.88 12.19
#